data_88831dbdcad624fd859f66b70a75d12a
#
_entry.id   88831dbdcad624fd859f66b70a75d12a
#
_cell.length_a   1.000
_cell.length_b   1.000
_cell.length_c   1.000
_cell.angle_alpha   90.00
_cell.angle_beta   90.00
_cell.angle_gamma   90.00
#
_symmetry.space_group_name_H-M   'P 1'
#
loop_
_entity.id
_entity.type
_entity.pdbx_description
1 polymer ?
#
loop_
_entity_poly.entity_id
_entity_poly.type
_entity_poly.pdbx_seq_one_letter_code
_entity_poly.pdbx_strand_id
1 'polypeptide(L)'
;MRRSARVEGVEPRPTAVGTAEKDDGVIENRPGLAEIAVTLRWAFMLGLMVVIFVADTITALEIAVAVFYVAVVLIADGFLRRRGVLVVAASCIVLTLASFFFTHAGAYEAGVINCALSLCAIAITTYLALTRSSVILAEHEARAQLVRLARVNTLGEMTASIAHEVNQPLTAVVTSANAGLRWLAAGPPNLGKARQALERIIGDANRASDIVAQVRNLSKRADPRADWQEAPVLVAGVVALSRGELDRNGVRVRVRPADGLPLVLADSVQVQQVLLNIVLNAIDAMAATPAERRELAIDLACEVPGFVRFSIRDHGTGVPPEAVAGIFDAFYTTKPQGMGIGLAVSRSIVEAHGGRIWVEPQPEGGAVFHFTLRARQTRG
;
A
#
# COMPACT_ATOMS: atom_id res chain seq x y z
N MET A 1 -79.92 -3.37 15.06
CA MET A 1 -79.78 -4.77 14.54
C MET A 1 -78.49 -4.91 13.78
N ARG A 2 -77.61 -5.82 14.28
CA ARG A 2 -76.30 -6.16 13.77
C ARG A 2 -76.40 -6.94 12.46
N ARG A 3 -75.53 -6.67 11.50
CA ARG A 3 -74.98 -7.71 10.60
C ARG A 3 -73.53 -7.38 10.28
N SER A 4 -72.69 -8.19 10.83
CA SER A 4 -71.27 -8.29 10.54
C SER A 4 -71.10 -8.97 9.17
N ALA A 5 -70.28 -8.38 8.30
CA ALA A 5 -69.77 -9.04 7.10
C ALA A 5 -68.30 -9.48 7.37
N ARG A 6 -68.14 -10.80 7.33
CA ARG A 6 -66.85 -11.50 7.43
C ARG A 6 -66.14 -11.37 6.09
N VAL A 7 -64.92 -10.82 6.09
CA VAL A 7 -64.02 -10.83 4.93
C VAL A 7 -63.09 -12.02 5.11
N GLU A 8 -63.17 -12.96 4.18
CA GLU A 8 -62.34 -14.15 4.09
C GLU A 8 -60.89 -13.78 3.81
N GLY A 9 -60.00 -14.47 4.54
CA GLY A 9 -58.55 -14.28 4.41
C GLY A 9 -58.03 -14.89 3.10
N VAL A 10 -57.25 -14.11 2.41
CA VAL A 10 -56.36 -14.55 1.32
C VAL A 10 -54.99 -14.82 1.93
N GLU A 11 -54.61 -16.09 2.06
CA GLU A 11 -53.26 -16.53 2.39
C GLU A 11 -52.30 -16.15 1.26
N PRO A 12 -51.18 -15.50 1.55
CA PRO A 12 -50.13 -15.33 0.54
C PRO A 12 -49.36 -16.64 0.34
N ARG A 13 -49.30 -17.10 -0.88
CA ARG A 13 -48.43 -18.21 -1.32
C ARG A 13 -46.97 -17.87 -1.01
N PRO A 14 -46.14 -18.85 -0.52
CA PRO A 14 -44.73 -18.64 -0.36
C PRO A 14 -44.05 -18.59 -1.74
N THR A 15 -43.47 -17.43 -2.08
CA THR A 15 -42.50 -17.29 -3.17
C THR A 15 -41.25 -18.07 -2.80
N ALA A 16 -40.93 -19.07 -3.60
CA ALA A 16 -39.67 -19.80 -3.53
C ALA A 16 -38.51 -18.81 -3.75
N VAL A 17 -37.84 -18.45 -2.68
CA VAL A 17 -36.54 -17.81 -2.73
C VAL A 17 -35.54 -18.90 -3.13
N GLY A 18 -35.11 -18.85 -4.40
CA GLY A 18 -33.98 -19.63 -4.87
C GLY A 18 -32.78 -19.22 -4.03
N THR A 19 -32.29 -20.15 -3.22
CA THR A 19 -30.98 -20.07 -2.60
C THR A 19 -29.95 -20.08 -3.73
N ALA A 20 -29.51 -18.87 -4.14
CA ALA A 20 -28.25 -18.75 -4.87
C ALA A 20 -27.17 -19.26 -3.94
N GLU A 21 -26.69 -20.45 -4.24
CA GLU A 21 -25.52 -21.09 -3.66
C GLU A 21 -24.34 -20.12 -3.92
N LYS A 22 -23.95 -19.45 -2.86
CA LYS A 22 -22.79 -18.58 -2.83
C LYS A 22 -21.58 -19.49 -2.95
N ASP A 23 -21.13 -19.69 -4.18
CA ASP A 23 -19.84 -20.33 -4.45
C ASP A 23 -18.75 -19.35 -4.00
N ASP A 24 -18.57 -19.28 -2.67
CA ASP A 24 -17.42 -18.69 -2.04
C ASP A 24 -16.24 -19.58 -2.41
N GLY A 25 -15.62 -19.29 -3.56
CA GLY A 25 -14.31 -19.81 -3.94
C GLY A 25 -13.29 -19.37 -2.90
N VAL A 26 -13.41 -19.94 -1.71
CA VAL A 26 -12.40 -19.96 -0.66
C VAL A 26 -11.16 -20.58 -1.32
N ILE A 27 -10.18 -19.75 -1.62
CA ILE A 27 -8.81 -20.22 -1.80
C ILE A 27 -8.49 -20.89 -0.47
N GLU A 28 -8.69 -22.19 -0.46
CA GLU A 28 -8.31 -23.11 0.61
C GLU A 28 -6.80 -22.96 0.75
N ASN A 29 -6.40 -22.07 1.64
CA ASN A 29 -5.03 -21.91 2.09
C ASN A 29 -4.70 -23.21 2.81
N ARG A 30 -4.19 -24.21 2.03
CA ARG A 30 -3.88 -25.54 2.55
C ARG A 30 -2.83 -25.36 3.64
N PRO A 31 -3.17 -25.35 4.93
CA PRO A 31 -2.20 -25.18 6.02
C PRO A 31 -1.13 -26.27 5.98
N GLY A 32 -1.42 -27.42 5.41
CA GLY A 32 -0.49 -28.54 5.26
C GLY A 32 0.71 -28.28 4.36
N LEU A 33 0.63 -27.44 3.32
CA LEU A 33 1.79 -27.18 2.44
C LEU A 33 2.84 -26.29 3.10
N ALA A 34 2.43 -25.29 3.87
CA ALA A 34 3.35 -24.44 4.61
C ALA A 34 4.02 -25.19 5.77
N GLU A 35 3.27 -26.01 6.49
CA GLU A 35 3.80 -26.86 7.55
C GLU A 35 4.74 -27.94 7.01
N ILE A 36 4.41 -28.59 5.90
CA ILE A 36 5.27 -29.56 5.21
C ILE A 36 6.58 -28.89 4.78
N ALA A 37 6.52 -27.69 4.20
CA ALA A 37 7.72 -26.95 3.78
C ALA A 37 8.64 -26.59 4.96
N VAL A 38 8.09 -26.20 6.10
CA VAL A 38 8.85 -25.92 7.33
C VAL A 38 9.49 -27.20 7.87
N THR A 39 8.72 -28.28 7.97
CA THR A 39 9.23 -29.58 8.45
C THR A 39 10.36 -30.10 7.56
N LEU A 40 10.20 -29.99 6.23
CA LEU A 40 11.23 -30.39 5.27
C LEU A 40 12.52 -29.58 5.42
N ARG A 41 12.42 -28.27 5.67
CA ARG A 41 13.59 -27.41 5.94
C ARG A 41 14.34 -27.80 7.21
N TRP A 42 13.60 -28.11 8.29
CA TRP A 42 14.19 -28.62 9.52
C TRP A 42 14.86 -29.96 9.32
N ALA A 43 14.20 -30.92 8.64
CA ALA A 43 14.77 -32.22 8.35
C ALA A 43 16.04 -32.11 7.50
N PHE A 44 16.05 -31.26 6.49
CA PHE A 44 17.23 -31.02 5.64
C PHE A 44 18.38 -30.40 6.45
N MET A 45 18.11 -29.40 7.28
CA MET A 45 19.11 -28.74 8.11
C MET A 45 19.74 -29.72 9.13
N LEU A 46 18.89 -30.48 9.83
CA LEU A 46 19.36 -31.49 10.79
C LEU A 46 20.16 -32.61 10.09
N GLY A 47 19.67 -33.08 8.94
CA GLY A 47 20.40 -34.07 8.12
C GLY A 47 21.76 -33.54 7.68
N LEU A 48 21.84 -32.30 7.23
CA LEU A 48 23.10 -31.66 6.87
C LEU A 48 24.08 -31.54 8.06
N MET A 49 23.56 -31.17 9.24
CA MET A 49 24.38 -31.13 10.47
C MET A 49 25.00 -32.51 10.81
N VAL A 50 24.20 -33.58 10.70
CA VAL A 50 24.68 -34.96 10.94
C VAL A 50 25.72 -35.37 9.91
N VAL A 51 25.47 -35.10 8.63
CA VAL A 51 26.42 -35.43 7.55
C VAL A 51 27.76 -34.71 7.76
N ILE A 52 27.71 -33.40 8.06
CA ILE A 52 28.96 -32.66 8.34
C ILE A 52 29.70 -33.23 9.57
N PHE A 53 28.96 -33.53 10.65
CA PHE A 53 29.56 -34.09 11.86
C PHE A 53 30.25 -35.44 11.61
N VAL A 54 29.57 -36.34 10.90
CA VAL A 54 30.11 -37.66 10.56
C VAL A 54 31.32 -37.50 9.63
N ALA A 55 31.19 -36.66 8.59
CA ALA A 55 32.30 -36.42 7.67
C ALA A 55 33.52 -35.82 8.39
N ASP A 56 33.31 -34.84 9.26
CA ASP A 56 34.36 -34.17 10.04
C ASP A 56 35.06 -35.14 11.02
N THR A 57 34.31 -36.09 11.62
CA THR A 57 34.84 -37.06 12.57
C THR A 57 35.61 -38.21 11.89
N ILE A 58 35.25 -38.59 10.67
CA ILE A 58 35.89 -39.68 9.91
C ILE A 58 37.14 -39.17 9.16
N THR A 59 37.16 -37.88 8.79
CA THR A 59 38.21 -37.27 8.01
C THR A 59 39.42 -36.95 8.92
N ALA A 60 40.62 -36.92 8.33
CA ALA A 60 41.82 -36.52 9.08
C ALA A 60 41.74 -35.08 9.57
N LEU A 61 42.32 -34.77 10.74
CA LEU A 61 42.32 -33.43 11.36
C LEU A 61 42.87 -32.30 10.45
N GLU A 62 43.56 -32.66 9.39
CA GLU A 62 44.14 -31.73 8.40
C GLU A 62 43.05 -31.07 7.48
N ILE A 63 41.84 -31.62 7.44
CA ILE A 63 40.75 -31.14 6.57
C ILE A 63 39.69 -30.45 7.39
N ALA A 64 39.44 -29.18 7.14
CA ALA A 64 38.47 -28.36 7.87
C ALA A 64 37.01 -28.58 7.36
N VAL A 65 36.45 -29.76 7.54
CA VAL A 65 35.10 -30.10 7.12
C VAL A 65 34.07 -29.30 7.92
N ALA A 66 34.30 -29.02 9.18
CA ALA A 66 33.41 -28.27 10.06
C ALA A 66 33.09 -26.84 9.55
N VAL A 67 33.90 -26.28 8.63
CA VAL A 67 33.63 -24.99 8.02
C VAL A 67 32.29 -24.97 7.25
N PHE A 68 31.84 -26.14 6.78
CA PHE A 68 30.53 -26.25 6.11
C PHE A 68 29.32 -25.99 7.01
N TYR A 69 29.48 -25.92 8.35
CA TYR A 69 28.43 -25.44 9.25
C TYR A 69 28.01 -24.00 8.98
N VAL A 70 28.83 -23.21 8.28
CA VAL A 70 28.45 -21.91 7.72
C VAL A 70 27.17 -22.02 6.88
N ALA A 71 27.05 -23.04 6.03
CA ALA A 71 25.83 -23.26 5.22
C ALA A 71 24.61 -23.55 6.08
N VAL A 72 24.78 -24.28 7.19
CA VAL A 72 23.69 -24.57 8.14
C VAL A 72 23.17 -23.28 8.78
N VAL A 73 24.08 -22.39 9.21
CA VAL A 73 23.71 -21.09 9.80
C VAL A 73 23.00 -20.20 8.79
N LEU A 74 23.46 -20.15 7.52
CA LEU A 74 22.82 -19.39 6.45
C LEU A 74 21.43 -19.92 6.10
N ILE A 75 21.25 -21.24 6.08
CA ILE A 75 19.93 -21.86 5.89
C ILE A 75 19.01 -21.50 7.06
N ALA A 76 19.51 -21.56 8.30
CA ALA A 76 18.75 -21.20 9.49
C ALA A 76 18.29 -19.73 9.47
N ASP A 77 19.14 -18.79 9.02
CA ASP A 77 18.79 -17.37 8.88
C ASP A 77 17.61 -17.14 7.91
N GLY A 78 17.47 -17.99 6.89
CA GLY A 78 16.40 -17.88 5.90
C GLY A 78 14.98 -18.18 6.43
N PHE A 79 14.81 -18.84 7.59
CA PHE A 79 13.50 -19.23 8.09
C PHE A 79 13.34 -19.17 9.63
N LEU A 80 14.41 -18.96 10.39
CA LEU A 80 14.36 -18.87 11.85
C LEU A 80 14.43 -17.42 12.35
N ARG A 81 13.82 -17.21 13.52
CA ARG A 81 13.98 -15.96 14.26
C ARG A 81 15.38 -15.89 14.87
N ARG A 82 15.87 -14.70 15.22
CA ARG A 82 17.18 -14.43 15.82
C ARG A 82 17.60 -15.44 16.90
N ARG A 83 16.69 -15.82 17.82
CA ARG A 83 16.97 -16.83 18.86
C ARG A 83 17.23 -18.21 18.28
N GLY A 84 16.49 -18.58 17.23
CA GLY A 84 16.69 -19.87 16.55
C GLY A 84 18.02 -19.97 15.85
N VAL A 85 18.47 -18.91 15.16
CA VAL A 85 19.79 -18.84 14.53
C VAL A 85 20.90 -18.98 15.55
N LEU A 86 20.78 -18.33 16.72
CA LEU A 86 21.74 -18.46 17.82
C LEU A 86 21.81 -19.89 18.37
N VAL A 87 20.68 -20.57 18.52
CA VAL A 87 20.64 -21.98 18.98
C VAL A 87 21.32 -22.88 17.97
N VAL A 88 21.04 -22.72 16.68
CA VAL A 88 21.66 -23.51 15.61
C VAL A 88 23.16 -23.25 15.57
N ALA A 89 23.63 -22.01 15.64
CA ALA A 89 25.05 -21.67 15.67
C ALA A 89 25.76 -22.28 16.89
N ALA A 90 25.14 -22.20 18.07
CA ALA A 90 25.68 -22.83 19.28
C ALA A 90 25.78 -24.36 19.12
N SER A 91 24.79 -25.00 18.52
CA SER A 91 24.82 -26.44 18.22
C SER A 91 25.95 -26.80 17.24
N CYS A 92 26.16 -25.98 16.19
CA CYS A 92 27.28 -26.19 15.27
C CYS A 92 28.64 -26.06 15.96
N ILE A 93 28.80 -25.09 16.86
CA ILE A 93 30.01 -24.92 17.67
C ILE A 93 30.25 -26.15 18.54
N VAL A 94 29.22 -26.65 19.23
CA VAL A 94 29.34 -27.85 20.08
C VAL A 94 29.70 -29.07 19.25
N LEU A 95 29.09 -29.25 18.07
CA LEU A 95 29.44 -30.38 17.18
C LEU A 95 30.85 -30.27 16.63
N THR A 96 31.35 -29.08 16.29
CA THR A 96 32.73 -28.86 15.85
C THR A 96 33.74 -29.25 16.96
N LEU A 97 33.46 -28.82 18.19
CA LEU A 97 34.31 -29.17 19.33
C LEU A 97 34.27 -30.68 19.63
N ALA A 98 33.06 -31.27 19.60
CA ALA A 98 32.89 -32.70 19.81
C ALA A 98 33.65 -33.54 18.75
N SER A 99 33.50 -33.15 17.46
CA SER A 99 34.26 -33.81 16.37
C SER A 99 35.74 -33.74 16.58
N PHE A 100 36.29 -32.59 16.96
CA PHE A 100 37.73 -32.44 17.25
C PHE A 100 38.22 -33.42 18.33
N PHE A 101 37.41 -33.65 19.40
CA PHE A 101 37.76 -34.60 20.46
C PHE A 101 37.64 -36.08 20.04
N PHE A 102 36.72 -36.40 19.12
CA PHE A 102 36.52 -37.78 18.66
C PHE A 102 37.43 -38.18 17.50
N THR A 103 38.02 -37.22 16.79
CA THR A 103 38.91 -37.51 15.66
C THR A 103 40.30 -37.92 16.16
N HIS A 104 40.77 -39.12 15.79
CA HIS A 104 42.05 -39.69 16.24
C HIS A 104 43.10 -39.74 15.13
N ALA A 105 42.80 -39.30 13.92
CA ALA A 105 43.65 -39.33 12.75
C ALA A 105 44.14 -37.95 12.32
N GLY A 106 45.43 -37.85 11.97
CA GLY A 106 46.02 -36.62 11.42
C GLY A 106 46.92 -35.86 12.41
N ALA A 107 47.52 -34.76 11.94
CA ALA A 107 48.40 -33.92 12.73
C ALA A 107 47.60 -33.04 13.70
N TYR A 108 47.84 -33.16 15.00
CA TYR A 108 47.12 -32.40 16.04
C TYR A 108 47.18 -30.88 15.85
N GLU A 109 48.34 -30.34 15.46
CA GLU A 109 48.55 -28.92 15.23
C GLU A 109 47.64 -28.39 14.09
N ALA A 110 47.53 -29.15 12.99
CA ALA A 110 46.60 -28.81 11.90
C ALA A 110 45.15 -28.89 12.35
N GLY A 111 44.78 -29.86 13.18
CA GLY A 111 43.46 -30.00 13.76
C GLY A 111 43.03 -28.79 14.61
N VAL A 112 43.96 -28.29 15.44
CA VAL A 112 43.69 -27.07 16.25
C VAL A 112 43.43 -25.84 15.35
N ILE A 113 44.26 -25.68 14.31
CA ILE A 113 44.11 -24.57 13.36
C ILE A 113 42.75 -24.67 12.63
N ASN A 114 42.40 -25.85 12.13
CA ASN A 114 41.14 -26.08 11.40
C ASN A 114 39.90 -25.90 12.29
N CYS A 115 39.95 -26.37 13.53
CA CYS A 115 38.93 -26.13 14.53
C CYS A 115 38.74 -24.62 14.78
N ALA A 116 39.84 -23.90 15.02
CA ALA A 116 39.80 -22.44 15.23
C ALA A 116 39.22 -21.69 14.03
N LEU A 117 39.65 -22.05 12.81
CA LEU A 117 39.10 -21.46 11.56
C LEU A 117 37.58 -21.72 11.41
N SER A 118 37.13 -22.94 11.69
CA SER A 118 35.72 -23.31 11.63
C SER A 118 34.86 -22.53 12.65
N LEU A 119 35.37 -22.41 13.89
CA LEU A 119 34.72 -21.63 14.93
C LEU A 119 34.63 -20.13 14.56
N CYS A 120 35.71 -19.57 14.02
CA CYS A 120 35.74 -18.21 13.53
C CYS A 120 34.75 -18.01 12.38
N ALA A 121 34.69 -18.93 11.41
CA ALA A 121 33.77 -18.86 10.29
C ALA A 121 32.29 -18.90 10.75
N ILE A 122 31.95 -19.81 11.68
CA ILE A 122 30.60 -19.90 12.28
C ILE A 122 30.25 -18.59 13.01
N ALA A 123 31.19 -18.06 13.81
CA ALA A 123 30.94 -16.83 14.59
C ALA A 123 30.74 -15.61 13.68
N ILE A 124 31.61 -15.43 12.67
CA ILE A 124 31.50 -14.32 11.70
C ILE A 124 30.18 -14.42 10.91
N THR A 125 29.85 -15.61 10.42
CA THR A 125 28.61 -15.83 9.65
C THR A 125 27.38 -15.55 10.51
N THR A 126 27.37 -16.00 11.77
CA THR A 126 26.28 -15.72 12.72
C THR A 126 26.15 -14.22 12.97
N TYR A 127 27.27 -13.53 13.20
CA TYR A 127 27.26 -12.07 13.36
C TYR A 127 26.70 -11.35 12.15
N LEU A 128 27.13 -11.71 10.94
CA LEU A 128 26.64 -11.11 9.70
C LEU A 128 25.15 -11.38 9.48
N ALA A 129 24.68 -12.61 9.71
CA ALA A 129 23.26 -12.97 9.61
C ALA A 129 22.39 -12.13 10.56
N LEU A 130 22.79 -12.01 11.84
CA LEU A 130 22.07 -11.22 12.83
C LEU A 130 22.08 -9.72 12.52
N THR A 131 23.17 -9.19 11.99
CA THR A 131 23.30 -7.77 11.64
C THR A 131 22.45 -7.44 10.40
N ARG A 132 22.46 -8.30 9.37
CA ARG A 132 21.65 -8.13 8.17
C ARG A 132 20.16 -8.03 8.50
N SER A 133 19.65 -8.92 9.36
CA SER A 133 18.24 -8.91 9.77
C SER A 133 17.85 -7.60 10.48
N SER A 134 18.75 -7.03 11.31
CA SER A 134 18.48 -5.76 12.00
C SER A 134 18.47 -4.55 11.06
N VAL A 135 19.34 -4.54 10.05
CA VAL A 135 19.39 -3.47 9.04
C VAL A 135 18.11 -3.46 8.19
N ILE A 136 17.64 -4.61 7.75
CA ILE A 136 16.40 -4.73 6.96
C ILE A 136 15.19 -4.23 7.78
N LEU A 137 15.09 -4.60 9.05
CA LEU A 137 14.02 -4.12 9.94
C LEU A 137 14.07 -2.60 10.12
N ALA A 138 15.25 -2.04 10.38
CA ALA A 138 15.43 -0.60 10.53
C ALA A 138 15.06 0.16 9.24
N GLU A 139 15.38 -0.38 8.06
CA GLU A 139 14.98 0.20 6.77
C GLU A 139 13.46 0.20 6.60
N HIS A 140 12.79 -0.91 6.92
CA HIS A 140 11.32 -0.97 6.87
C HIS A 140 10.67 0.02 7.84
N GLU A 141 11.19 0.15 9.06
CA GLU A 141 10.69 1.12 10.04
C GLU A 141 10.90 2.57 9.55
N ALA A 142 12.08 2.88 9.01
CA ALA A 142 12.36 4.21 8.45
C ALA A 142 11.44 4.54 7.27
N ARG A 143 11.21 3.59 6.35
CA ARG A 143 10.25 3.78 5.25
C ARG A 143 8.83 4.03 5.77
N ALA A 144 8.38 3.25 6.75
CA ALA A 144 7.05 3.44 7.36
C ALA A 144 6.91 4.83 8.03
N GLN A 145 7.98 5.35 8.65
CA GLN A 145 8.01 6.70 9.21
C GLN A 145 7.93 7.77 8.13
N LEU A 146 8.67 7.62 7.01
CA LEU A 146 8.61 8.54 5.87
C LEU A 146 7.21 8.61 5.26
N VAL A 147 6.54 7.46 5.06
CA VAL A 147 5.13 7.39 4.59
C VAL A 147 4.21 8.16 5.53
N ARG A 148 4.41 8.01 6.84
CA ARG A 148 3.62 8.71 7.85
C ARG A 148 3.83 10.22 7.81
N LEU A 149 5.08 10.67 7.72
CA LEU A 149 5.41 12.11 7.65
C LEU A 149 4.83 12.74 6.38
N ALA A 150 4.95 12.07 5.22
CA ALA A 150 4.37 12.57 3.98
C ALA A 150 2.85 12.69 4.06
N ARG A 151 2.16 11.73 4.69
CA ARG A 151 0.71 11.80 4.90
C ARG A 151 0.32 13.03 5.73
N VAL A 152 1.02 13.27 6.85
CA VAL A 152 0.77 14.43 7.71
C VAL A 152 1.04 15.73 6.97
N ASN A 153 2.11 15.78 6.16
CA ASN A 153 2.45 16.96 5.37
C ASN A 153 1.37 17.26 4.32
N THR A 154 0.97 16.25 3.53
CA THR A 154 -0.09 16.40 2.52
C THR A 154 -1.40 16.88 3.14
N LEU A 155 -1.80 16.33 4.30
CA LEU A 155 -2.96 16.80 5.04
C LEU A 155 -2.77 18.23 5.56
N GLY A 156 -1.56 18.60 6.00
CA GLY A 156 -1.19 19.96 6.43
C GLY A 156 -1.35 20.97 5.30
N GLU A 157 -0.83 20.68 4.13
CA GLU A 157 -0.96 21.52 2.92
C GLU A 157 -2.42 21.71 2.52
N MET A 158 -3.26 20.69 2.71
CA MET A 158 -4.68 20.75 2.38
C MET A 158 -5.57 21.30 3.50
N THR A 159 -5.05 21.62 4.69
CA THR A 159 -5.90 21.97 5.85
C THR A 159 -6.85 23.12 5.54
N ALA A 160 -6.36 24.17 4.87
CA ALA A 160 -7.19 25.32 4.48
C ALA A 160 -8.25 24.94 3.43
N SER A 161 -7.91 24.06 2.49
CA SER A 161 -8.84 23.57 1.46
C SER A 161 -9.93 22.69 2.08
N ILE A 162 -9.57 21.75 2.93
CA ILE A 162 -10.50 20.87 3.63
C ILE A 162 -11.47 21.70 4.48
N ALA A 163 -10.96 22.66 5.25
CA ALA A 163 -11.80 23.56 6.03
C ALA A 163 -12.79 24.34 5.13
N HIS A 164 -12.34 24.83 3.98
CA HIS A 164 -13.18 25.51 3.02
C HIS A 164 -14.24 24.58 2.42
N GLU A 165 -13.86 23.38 1.99
CA GLU A 165 -14.77 22.38 1.41
C GLU A 165 -15.82 21.86 2.41
N VAL A 166 -15.47 21.74 3.68
CA VAL A 166 -16.46 21.38 4.74
C VAL A 166 -17.39 22.56 5.04
N ASN A 167 -16.85 23.79 5.07
CA ASN A 167 -17.67 24.98 5.37
C ASN A 167 -18.65 25.34 4.24
N GLN A 168 -18.35 25.01 2.98
CA GLN A 168 -19.27 25.25 1.86
C GLN A 168 -20.64 24.56 2.03
N PRO A 169 -20.73 23.23 2.16
CA PRO A 169 -22.02 22.55 2.37
C PRO A 169 -22.68 22.96 3.69
N LEU A 170 -21.92 23.23 4.75
CA LEU A 170 -22.46 23.71 6.03
C LEU A 170 -23.12 25.10 5.85
N THR A 171 -22.52 26.00 5.09
CA THR A 171 -23.12 27.30 4.74
C THR A 171 -24.38 27.13 3.89
N ALA A 172 -24.39 26.20 2.93
CA ALA A 172 -25.55 25.85 2.12
C ALA A 172 -26.70 25.29 2.97
N VAL A 173 -26.38 24.44 3.97
CA VAL A 173 -27.35 23.94 4.97
C VAL A 173 -28.02 25.10 5.70
N VAL A 174 -27.27 26.05 6.26
CA VAL A 174 -27.79 27.20 6.98
C VAL A 174 -28.65 28.09 6.06
N THR A 175 -28.17 28.33 4.83
CA THR A 175 -28.89 29.13 3.84
C THR A 175 -30.22 28.49 3.45
N SER A 176 -30.23 27.18 3.19
CA SER A 176 -31.42 26.41 2.86
C SER A 176 -32.40 26.32 4.03
N ALA A 177 -31.91 26.20 5.27
CA ALA A 177 -32.73 26.23 6.48
C ALA A 177 -33.46 27.57 6.63
N ASN A 178 -32.75 28.70 6.49
CA ASN A 178 -33.32 30.03 6.54
C ASN A 178 -34.36 30.28 5.41
N ALA A 179 -34.10 29.74 4.22
CA ALA A 179 -35.07 29.79 3.11
C ALA A 179 -36.32 28.96 3.44
N GLY A 180 -36.18 27.75 3.98
CA GLY A 180 -37.29 26.90 4.41
C GLY A 180 -38.19 27.58 5.45
N LEU A 181 -37.55 28.19 6.47
CA LEU A 181 -38.31 28.97 7.49
C LEU A 181 -39.11 30.11 6.88
N ARG A 182 -38.54 30.88 5.94
CA ARG A 182 -39.26 31.95 5.25
C ARG A 182 -40.45 31.43 4.44
N TRP A 183 -40.30 30.28 3.76
CA TRP A 183 -41.42 29.69 3.01
C TRP A 183 -42.55 29.16 3.90
N LEU A 184 -42.22 28.70 5.12
CA LEU A 184 -43.18 28.27 6.13
C LEU A 184 -43.93 29.48 6.76
N ALA A 185 -43.19 30.59 6.95
CA ALA A 185 -43.76 31.83 7.53
C ALA A 185 -44.56 32.68 6.52
N ALA A 186 -44.57 32.35 5.24
CA ALA A 186 -45.32 33.06 4.22
C ALA A 186 -46.85 32.86 4.42
N GLY A 187 -47.62 33.83 4.02
CA GLY A 187 -49.11 33.75 4.09
C GLY A 187 -49.73 33.73 2.70
N PRO A 188 -50.16 32.57 2.16
CA PRO A 188 -50.19 31.24 2.77
C PRO A 188 -48.82 30.54 2.73
N PRO A 189 -48.54 29.54 3.64
CA PRO A 189 -47.30 28.79 3.67
C PRO A 189 -47.05 28.01 2.38
N ASN A 190 -45.80 28.07 1.84
CA ASN A 190 -45.41 27.31 0.67
C ASN A 190 -44.70 26.00 1.06
N LEU A 191 -45.50 24.95 1.33
CA LEU A 191 -44.99 23.65 1.77
C LEU A 191 -44.08 22.97 0.72
N GLY A 192 -44.36 23.17 -0.58
CA GLY A 192 -43.55 22.59 -1.65
C GLY A 192 -42.12 23.14 -1.66
N LYS A 193 -41.96 24.46 -1.56
CA LYS A 193 -40.62 25.09 -1.47
C LYS A 193 -39.92 24.82 -0.15
N ALA A 194 -40.68 24.74 0.96
CA ALA A 194 -40.11 24.35 2.26
C ALA A 194 -39.56 22.93 2.22
N ARG A 195 -40.28 21.96 1.64
CA ARG A 195 -39.81 20.59 1.43
C ARG A 195 -38.54 20.53 0.57
N GLN A 196 -38.54 21.26 -0.54
CA GLN A 196 -37.35 21.33 -1.41
C GLN A 196 -36.12 21.90 -0.67
N ALA A 197 -36.31 22.87 0.24
CA ALA A 197 -35.23 23.37 1.08
C ALA A 197 -34.69 22.31 2.06
N LEU A 198 -35.58 21.50 2.66
CA LEU A 198 -35.18 20.38 3.53
C LEU A 198 -34.44 19.29 2.76
N GLU A 199 -34.89 18.95 1.56
CA GLU A 199 -34.18 17.97 0.70
C GLU A 199 -32.76 18.43 0.35
N ARG A 200 -32.54 19.73 0.09
CA ARG A 200 -31.19 20.30 -0.10
C ARG A 200 -30.35 20.22 1.17
N ILE A 201 -30.91 20.51 2.34
CA ILE A 201 -30.21 20.39 3.63
C ILE A 201 -29.67 18.98 3.83
N ILE A 202 -30.50 17.95 3.56
CA ILE A 202 -30.08 16.55 3.68
C ILE A 202 -28.93 16.24 2.71
N GLY A 203 -29.02 16.68 1.46
CA GLY A 203 -27.99 16.49 0.45
C GLY A 203 -26.66 17.14 0.85
N ASP A 204 -26.70 18.41 1.29
CA ASP A 204 -25.49 19.15 1.69
C ASP A 204 -24.87 18.60 2.99
N ALA A 205 -25.69 18.14 3.95
CA ALA A 205 -25.21 17.51 5.17
C ALA A 205 -24.51 16.15 4.89
N ASN A 206 -25.08 15.34 3.99
CA ASN A 206 -24.45 14.09 3.56
C ASN A 206 -23.11 14.37 2.87
N ARG A 207 -23.05 15.38 2.01
CA ARG A 207 -21.81 15.79 1.34
C ARG A 207 -20.72 16.21 2.34
N ALA A 208 -21.07 17.00 3.36
CA ALA A 208 -20.13 17.37 4.42
C ALA A 208 -19.60 16.11 5.17
N SER A 209 -20.49 15.17 5.47
CA SER A 209 -20.14 13.91 6.13
C SER A 209 -19.18 13.06 5.28
N ASP A 210 -19.39 12.99 3.96
CA ASP A 210 -18.54 12.27 3.04
C ASP A 210 -17.12 12.86 3.00
N ILE A 211 -16.99 14.19 2.95
CA ILE A 211 -15.69 14.87 2.99
C ILE A 211 -14.95 14.55 4.29
N VAL A 212 -15.63 14.64 5.44
CA VAL A 212 -15.04 14.31 6.75
C VAL A 212 -14.62 12.84 6.81
N ALA A 213 -15.42 11.93 6.28
CA ALA A 213 -15.09 10.50 6.22
C ALA A 213 -13.85 10.23 5.35
N GLN A 214 -13.71 10.90 4.20
CA GLN A 214 -12.53 10.80 3.32
C GLN A 214 -11.27 11.29 4.03
N VAL A 215 -11.30 12.46 4.66
CA VAL A 215 -10.18 13.01 5.45
C VAL A 215 -9.80 12.08 6.61
N ARG A 216 -10.79 11.57 7.32
CA ARG A 216 -10.57 10.62 8.42
C ARG A 216 -9.93 9.32 7.92
N ASN A 217 -10.31 8.82 6.76
CA ASN A 217 -9.71 7.61 6.17
C ASN A 217 -8.25 7.85 5.79
N LEU A 218 -7.91 9.01 5.22
CA LEU A 218 -6.53 9.40 4.94
C LEU A 218 -5.68 9.54 6.22
N SER A 219 -6.30 9.89 7.36
CA SER A 219 -5.62 10.05 8.66
C SER A 219 -5.47 8.76 9.47
N LYS A 220 -6.30 7.73 9.20
CA LYS A 220 -6.30 6.49 10.01
C LYS A 220 -5.00 5.69 9.85
N ARG A 221 -4.49 5.18 11.00
CA ARG A 221 -3.56 4.06 11.07
C ARG A 221 -4.34 2.76 10.74
N ALA A 222 -4.41 2.37 9.50
CA ALA A 222 -4.78 1.00 9.16
C ALA A 222 -3.51 0.26 8.75
N ASP A 223 -3.34 -0.98 9.21
CA ASP A 223 -2.38 -1.88 8.57
C ASP A 223 -2.74 -1.95 7.08
N PRO A 224 -1.75 -1.84 6.16
CA PRO A 224 -2.01 -1.86 4.72
C PRO A 224 -2.82 -3.10 4.37
N ARG A 225 -4.03 -2.90 3.86
CA ARG A 225 -4.90 -3.99 3.39
C ARG A 225 -5.18 -3.78 1.92
N ALA A 226 -4.45 -4.51 1.08
CA ALA A 226 -4.73 -4.52 -0.33
C ALA A 226 -6.00 -5.37 -0.59
N ASP A 227 -6.96 -4.80 -1.29
CA ASP A 227 -8.17 -5.44 -1.76
C ASP A 227 -8.42 -5.09 -3.23
N TRP A 228 -9.32 -5.82 -3.90
CA TRP A 228 -9.68 -5.57 -5.28
C TRP A 228 -10.55 -4.33 -5.40
N GLN A 229 -10.05 -3.28 -6.05
CA GLN A 229 -10.66 -1.97 -6.17
C GLN A 229 -10.94 -1.60 -7.63
N GLU A 230 -11.95 -0.79 -7.87
CA GLU A 230 -12.18 -0.15 -9.17
C GLU A 230 -11.28 1.08 -9.32
N ALA A 231 -10.37 1.09 -10.30
CA ALA A 231 -9.46 2.20 -10.54
C ALA A 231 -10.18 3.56 -10.74
N PRO A 232 -11.31 3.65 -11.47
CA PRO A 232 -12.06 4.91 -11.59
C PRO A 232 -12.59 5.45 -10.26
N VAL A 233 -12.99 4.57 -9.32
CA VAL A 233 -13.49 4.99 -7.99
C VAL A 233 -12.37 5.63 -7.16
N LEU A 234 -11.14 5.08 -7.23
CA LEU A 234 -9.97 5.66 -6.55
C LEU A 234 -9.69 7.07 -7.06
N VAL A 235 -9.72 7.27 -8.39
CA VAL A 235 -9.51 8.58 -9.02
C VAL A 235 -10.62 9.56 -8.65
N ALA A 236 -11.88 9.14 -8.73
CA ALA A 236 -13.04 9.99 -8.40
C ALA A 236 -12.95 10.50 -6.95
N GLY A 237 -12.55 9.66 -5.99
CA GLY A 237 -12.36 10.05 -4.60
C GLY A 237 -11.31 11.16 -4.43
N VAL A 238 -10.18 11.07 -5.15
CA VAL A 238 -9.12 12.08 -5.08
C VAL A 238 -9.53 13.38 -5.78
N VAL A 239 -10.17 13.31 -6.94
CA VAL A 239 -10.68 14.51 -7.64
C VAL A 239 -11.70 15.24 -6.77
N ALA A 240 -12.60 14.52 -6.08
CA ALA A 240 -13.54 15.10 -5.15
C ALA A 240 -12.83 15.81 -3.99
N LEU A 241 -11.80 15.17 -3.39
CA LEU A 241 -11.04 15.73 -2.28
C LEU A 241 -10.18 16.94 -2.69
N SER A 242 -9.72 16.99 -3.94
CA SER A 242 -8.89 18.09 -4.45
C SER A 242 -9.70 19.22 -5.07
N ARG A 243 -11.05 19.13 -5.10
CA ARG A 243 -11.90 20.06 -5.84
C ARG A 243 -11.68 21.51 -5.45
N GLY A 244 -11.56 21.82 -4.15
CA GLY A 244 -11.33 23.18 -3.70
C GLY A 244 -9.99 23.75 -4.15
N GLU A 245 -8.93 22.94 -4.22
CA GLU A 245 -7.64 23.37 -4.76
C GLU A 245 -7.72 23.58 -6.27
N LEU A 246 -8.36 22.66 -6.99
CA LEU A 246 -8.54 22.74 -8.44
C LEU A 246 -9.34 23.98 -8.82
N ASP A 247 -10.45 24.25 -8.15
CA ASP A 247 -11.30 25.42 -8.40
C ASP A 247 -10.60 26.74 -8.07
N ARG A 248 -9.89 26.81 -6.93
CA ARG A 248 -9.10 28.01 -6.54
C ARG A 248 -8.00 28.36 -7.54
N ASN A 249 -7.37 27.34 -8.11
CA ASN A 249 -6.29 27.52 -9.07
C ASN A 249 -6.80 27.54 -10.53
N GLY A 250 -8.12 27.45 -10.78
CA GLY A 250 -8.71 27.46 -12.11
C GLY A 250 -8.27 26.30 -12.98
N VAL A 251 -8.02 25.12 -12.40
CA VAL A 251 -7.57 23.91 -13.11
C VAL A 251 -8.78 23.06 -13.52
N ARG A 252 -8.91 22.81 -14.82
CA ARG A 252 -9.93 21.90 -15.36
C ARG A 252 -9.45 20.46 -15.29
N VAL A 253 -10.27 19.55 -14.77
CA VAL A 253 -9.94 18.13 -14.69
C VAL A 253 -10.69 17.33 -15.75
N ARG A 254 -10.00 16.45 -16.44
CA ARG A 254 -10.57 15.50 -17.38
C ARG A 254 -10.12 14.08 -16.99
N VAL A 255 -11.07 13.19 -16.72
CA VAL A 255 -10.81 11.77 -16.41
C VAL A 255 -11.30 10.92 -17.57
N ARG A 256 -10.44 10.04 -18.09
CA ARG A 256 -10.71 9.14 -19.21
C ARG A 256 -10.35 7.70 -18.83
N PRO A 257 -11.26 6.94 -18.21
CA PRO A 257 -11.06 5.52 -18.03
C PRO A 257 -11.26 4.80 -19.37
N ALA A 258 -10.39 3.81 -19.67
CA ALA A 258 -10.68 2.88 -20.75
C ALA A 258 -11.86 1.97 -20.39
N ASP A 259 -12.59 1.50 -21.39
CA ASP A 259 -13.70 0.57 -21.21
C ASP A 259 -13.18 -0.78 -20.71
N GLY A 260 -13.94 -1.42 -19.80
CA GLY A 260 -13.65 -2.77 -19.34
C GLY A 260 -12.39 -2.93 -18.49
N LEU A 261 -11.98 -1.87 -17.79
CA LEU A 261 -10.81 -1.96 -16.88
C LEU A 261 -11.02 -3.06 -15.83
N PRO A 262 -10.02 -3.94 -15.62
CA PRO A 262 -10.06 -4.92 -14.54
C PRO A 262 -9.91 -4.24 -13.18
N LEU A 263 -10.35 -4.93 -12.12
CA LEU A 263 -10.08 -4.53 -10.74
C LEU A 263 -8.57 -4.51 -10.49
N VAL A 264 -8.11 -3.57 -9.68
CA VAL A 264 -6.71 -3.45 -9.24
C VAL A 264 -6.56 -3.89 -7.79
N LEU A 265 -5.48 -4.58 -7.47
CA LEU A 265 -5.14 -4.95 -6.09
C LEU A 265 -4.48 -3.77 -5.40
N ALA A 266 -5.20 -3.12 -4.48
CA ALA A 266 -4.75 -1.88 -3.89
C ALA A 266 -5.26 -1.66 -2.45
N ASP A 267 -4.43 -1.07 -1.60
CA ASP A 267 -4.90 -0.33 -0.43
C ASP A 267 -5.42 1.03 -0.91
N SER A 268 -6.74 1.23 -0.80
CA SER A 268 -7.41 2.42 -1.34
C SER A 268 -6.85 3.72 -0.78
N VAL A 269 -6.49 3.75 0.52
CA VAL A 269 -5.96 4.94 1.20
C VAL A 269 -4.55 5.27 0.69
N GLN A 270 -3.70 4.27 0.54
CA GLN A 270 -2.34 4.47 0.05
C GLN A 270 -2.31 4.91 -1.42
N VAL A 271 -3.14 4.30 -2.27
CA VAL A 271 -3.22 4.70 -3.69
C VAL A 271 -3.84 6.09 -3.84
N GLN A 272 -4.86 6.44 -3.04
CA GLN A 272 -5.38 7.80 -3.01
C GLN A 272 -4.32 8.81 -2.55
N GLN A 273 -3.44 8.46 -1.62
CA GLN A 273 -2.31 9.30 -1.22
C GLN A 273 -1.33 9.54 -2.39
N VAL A 274 -1.00 8.50 -3.19
CA VAL A 274 -0.18 8.65 -4.40
C VAL A 274 -0.83 9.60 -5.39
N LEU A 275 -2.10 9.38 -5.71
CA LEU A 275 -2.87 10.21 -6.63
C LEU A 275 -2.94 11.66 -6.15
N LEU A 276 -3.26 11.88 -4.88
CA LEU A 276 -3.38 13.20 -4.27
C LEU A 276 -2.06 13.97 -4.35
N ASN A 277 -0.95 13.32 -4.00
CA ASN A 277 0.37 13.94 -4.07
C ASN A 277 0.74 14.37 -5.52
N ILE A 278 0.43 13.53 -6.52
CA ILE A 278 0.68 13.87 -7.93
C ILE A 278 -0.24 15.01 -8.37
N VAL A 279 -1.52 15.00 -7.99
CA VAL A 279 -2.50 16.05 -8.34
C VAL A 279 -2.10 17.39 -7.75
N LEU A 280 -1.70 17.45 -6.47
CA LEU A 280 -1.22 18.68 -5.83
C LEU A 280 0.06 19.20 -6.49
N ASN A 281 0.99 18.32 -6.82
CA ASN A 281 2.20 18.71 -7.55
C ASN A 281 1.89 19.27 -8.95
N ALA A 282 0.90 18.71 -9.65
CA ALA A 282 0.45 19.20 -10.95
C ALA A 282 -0.22 20.59 -10.82
N ILE A 283 -1.04 20.81 -9.80
CA ILE A 283 -1.66 22.13 -9.52
C ILE A 283 -0.58 23.19 -9.32
N ASP A 284 0.41 22.89 -8.46
CA ASP A 284 1.52 23.81 -8.18
C ASP A 284 2.36 24.08 -9.42
N ALA A 285 2.67 23.06 -10.23
CA ALA A 285 3.42 23.21 -11.47
C ALA A 285 2.69 24.12 -12.48
N MET A 286 1.36 24.16 -12.45
CA MET A 286 0.54 25.00 -13.30
C MET A 286 0.28 26.41 -12.75
N ALA A 287 0.82 26.79 -11.59
CA ALA A 287 0.55 28.09 -10.97
C ALA A 287 0.93 29.29 -11.89
N ALA A 288 2.01 29.16 -12.67
CA ALA A 288 2.45 30.15 -13.65
C ALA A 288 1.84 29.97 -15.06
N THR A 289 1.07 28.90 -15.30
CA THR A 289 0.43 28.62 -16.59
C THR A 289 -0.79 29.52 -16.79
N PRO A 290 -1.05 30.07 -18.00
CA PRO A 290 -2.31 30.80 -18.28
C PRO A 290 -3.55 29.96 -17.96
N ALA A 291 -4.58 30.58 -17.39
CA ALA A 291 -5.78 29.87 -16.89
C ALA A 291 -6.48 29.00 -17.97
N GLU A 292 -6.46 29.45 -19.22
CA GLU A 292 -7.07 28.72 -20.34
C GLU A 292 -6.35 27.39 -20.65
N ARG A 293 -5.09 27.28 -20.28
CA ARG A 293 -4.25 26.10 -20.49
C ARG A 293 -4.09 25.21 -19.25
N ARG A 294 -4.66 25.61 -18.10
CA ARG A 294 -4.61 24.79 -16.88
C ARG A 294 -5.57 23.62 -17.01
N GLU A 295 -5.06 22.50 -17.47
CA GLU A 295 -5.80 21.24 -17.59
C GLU A 295 -5.00 20.10 -16.96
N LEU A 296 -5.67 19.33 -16.11
CA LEU A 296 -5.19 18.08 -15.54
C LEU A 296 -5.94 16.93 -16.19
N ALA A 297 -5.26 16.11 -16.98
CA ALA A 297 -5.84 14.92 -17.60
C ALA A 297 -5.39 13.66 -16.84
N ILE A 298 -6.35 12.80 -16.50
CA ILE A 298 -6.11 11.51 -15.84
C ILE A 298 -6.63 10.41 -16.74
N ASP A 299 -5.74 9.63 -17.32
CA ASP A 299 -6.04 8.52 -18.21
C ASP A 299 -5.77 7.18 -17.50
N LEU A 300 -6.70 6.23 -17.64
CA LEU A 300 -6.58 4.87 -17.13
C LEU A 300 -6.59 3.88 -18.28
N ALA A 301 -5.59 3.01 -18.38
CA ALA A 301 -5.46 2.05 -19.45
C ALA A 301 -4.89 0.71 -18.97
N CYS A 302 -5.25 -0.38 -19.66
CA CYS A 302 -4.69 -1.71 -19.48
C CYS A 302 -3.81 -2.06 -20.68
N GLU A 303 -2.60 -1.50 -20.76
CA GLU A 303 -1.69 -1.72 -21.89
C GLU A 303 -0.70 -2.87 -21.65
N VAL A 304 -0.38 -3.12 -20.39
CA VAL A 304 0.51 -4.22 -19.97
C VAL A 304 -0.33 -5.33 -19.38
N PRO A 305 -0.23 -6.57 -19.84
CA PRO A 305 -0.97 -7.69 -19.28
C PRO A 305 -0.76 -7.81 -17.77
N GLY A 306 -1.86 -7.84 -17.01
CA GLY A 306 -1.82 -7.93 -15.54
C GLY A 306 -1.60 -6.61 -14.79
N PHE A 307 -1.63 -5.45 -15.48
CA PHE A 307 -1.51 -4.14 -14.84
C PHE A 307 -2.48 -3.12 -15.44
N VAL A 308 -2.99 -2.24 -14.56
CA VAL A 308 -3.66 -1.00 -14.98
C VAL A 308 -2.68 0.15 -14.79
N ARG A 309 -2.49 0.96 -15.83
CA ARG A 309 -1.69 2.18 -15.81
C ARG A 309 -2.57 3.39 -15.52
N PHE A 310 -2.11 4.21 -14.60
CA PHE A 310 -2.62 5.54 -14.28
C PHE A 310 -1.66 6.56 -14.89
N SER A 311 -2.16 7.47 -15.69
CA SER A 311 -1.37 8.52 -16.34
C SER A 311 -1.97 9.88 -15.99
N ILE A 312 -1.23 10.70 -15.26
CA ILE A 312 -1.66 12.02 -14.81
C ILE A 312 -0.80 13.06 -15.53
N ARG A 313 -1.44 13.82 -16.43
CA ARG A 313 -0.80 14.84 -17.27
C ARG A 313 -1.17 16.23 -16.80
N ASP A 314 -0.18 17.07 -16.64
CA ASP A 314 -0.30 18.52 -16.43
C ASP A 314 0.27 19.32 -17.60
N HIS A 315 -0.03 20.63 -17.64
CA HIS A 315 0.51 21.60 -18.59
C HIS A 315 1.32 22.69 -17.85
N GLY A 316 2.03 22.28 -16.80
CA GLY A 316 2.83 23.17 -15.96
C GLY A 316 4.22 23.44 -16.51
N THR A 317 5.14 23.79 -15.60
CA THR A 317 6.55 24.05 -15.91
C THR A 317 7.32 22.82 -16.37
N GLY A 318 6.77 21.62 -16.15
CA GLY A 318 7.40 20.35 -16.50
C GLY A 318 8.52 19.93 -15.55
N VAL A 319 9.20 18.86 -15.92
CA VAL A 319 10.34 18.29 -15.18
C VAL A 319 11.58 18.39 -16.06
N PRO A 320 12.65 19.08 -15.61
CA PRO A 320 13.91 19.13 -16.34
C PRO A 320 14.48 17.74 -16.59
N PRO A 321 15.07 17.46 -17.78
CA PRO A 321 15.60 16.14 -18.10
C PRO A 321 16.60 15.58 -17.08
N GLU A 322 17.43 16.43 -16.51
CA GLU A 322 18.40 16.11 -15.46
C GLU A 322 17.75 15.71 -14.14
N ALA A 323 16.54 16.19 -13.86
CA ALA A 323 15.79 15.90 -12.65
C ALA A 323 15.01 14.58 -12.71
N VAL A 324 14.72 14.05 -13.91
CA VAL A 324 13.90 12.86 -14.12
C VAL A 324 14.41 11.65 -13.32
N ALA A 325 15.71 11.45 -13.27
CA ALA A 325 16.31 10.32 -12.56
C ALA A 325 16.18 10.44 -11.02
N GLY A 326 16.23 11.66 -10.49
CA GLY A 326 16.25 11.92 -9.05
C GLY A 326 14.95 12.45 -8.44
N ILE A 327 13.91 12.73 -9.25
CA ILE A 327 12.67 13.36 -8.75
C ILE A 327 11.91 12.50 -7.72
N PHE A 328 12.16 11.20 -7.70
CA PHE A 328 11.61 10.25 -6.74
C PHE A 328 12.55 9.99 -5.54
N ASP A 329 13.70 10.65 -5.46
CA ASP A 329 14.60 10.49 -4.32
C ASP A 329 14.10 11.31 -3.14
N ALA A 330 14.30 10.79 -1.93
CA ALA A 330 13.88 11.49 -0.72
C ALA A 330 14.62 12.82 -0.56
N PHE A 331 13.88 13.85 -0.15
CA PHE A 331 14.36 15.23 0.05
C PHE A 331 14.68 16.01 -1.25
N TYR A 332 14.41 15.45 -2.42
CA TYR A 332 14.48 16.18 -3.66
C TYR A 332 13.26 17.10 -3.79
N THR A 333 13.46 18.40 -3.86
CA THR A 333 12.39 19.40 -4.02
C THR A 333 12.88 20.65 -4.73
N THR A 334 12.02 21.21 -5.55
CA THR A 334 12.18 22.55 -6.17
C THR A 334 11.35 23.62 -5.45
N LYS A 335 10.54 23.21 -4.44
CA LYS A 335 9.65 24.12 -3.69
C LYS A 335 10.35 24.65 -2.45
N PRO A 336 10.30 25.98 -2.15
CA PRO A 336 10.97 26.59 -0.99
C PRO A 336 10.52 26.01 0.38
N GLN A 337 9.27 25.55 0.48
CA GLN A 337 8.70 24.99 1.71
C GLN A 337 8.40 23.49 1.61
N GLY A 338 8.72 22.85 0.49
CA GLY A 338 8.48 21.42 0.27
C GLY A 338 9.55 20.57 0.92
N MET A 339 9.18 19.55 1.67
CA MET A 339 10.12 18.58 2.28
C MET A 339 10.72 17.60 1.27
N GLY A 340 10.26 17.54 0.02
CA GLY A 340 10.77 16.61 -1.00
C GLY A 340 10.51 15.13 -0.68
N ILE A 341 9.51 14.81 0.15
CA ILE A 341 9.22 13.43 0.57
C ILE A 341 8.06 12.82 -0.23
N GLY A 342 7.18 13.65 -0.79
CA GLY A 342 5.92 13.20 -1.41
C GLY A 342 6.11 12.18 -2.53
N LEU A 343 6.94 12.47 -3.52
CA LEU A 343 7.18 11.55 -4.65
C LEU A 343 7.97 10.30 -4.24
N ALA A 344 8.91 10.42 -3.29
CA ALA A 344 9.63 9.27 -2.73
C ALA A 344 8.68 8.29 -2.04
N VAL A 345 7.72 8.81 -1.28
CA VAL A 345 6.67 8.00 -0.64
C VAL A 345 5.73 7.40 -1.68
N SER A 346 5.35 8.18 -2.71
CA SER A 346 4.54 7.67 -3.82
C SER A 346 5.21 6.47 -4.50
N ARG A 347 6.52 6.55 -4.73
CA ARG A 347 7.33 5.42 -5.26
C ARG A 347 7.29 4.22 -4.32
N SER A 348 7.53 4.41 -3.03
CA SER A 348 7.52 3.34 -2.04
C SER A 348 6.15 2.65 -1.95
N ILE A 349 5.04 3.42 -2.01
CA ILE A 349 3.68 2.88 -2.01
C ILE A 349 3.43 2.04 -3.27
N VAL A 350 3.73 2.58 -4.46
CA VAL A 350 3.50 1.88 -5.73
C VAL A 350 4.33 0.61 -5.82
N GLU A 351 5.59 0.63 -5.42
CA GLU A 351 6.48 -0.54 -5.37
C GLU A 351 5.97 -1.61 -4.39
N ALA A 352 5.45 -1.21 -3.22
CA ALA A 352 4.83 -2.12 -2.25
C ALA A 352 3.57 -2.81 -2.82
N HIS A 353 2.86 -2.18 -3.77
CA HIS A 353 1.75 -2.77 -4.52
C HIS A 353 2.21 -3.58 -5.74
N GLY A 354 3.52 -3.77 -5.92
CA GLY A 354 4.11 -4.52 -7.03
C GLY A 354 4.03 -3.81 -8.37
N GLY A 355 3.80 -2.49 -8.37
CA GLY A 355 3.78 -1.62 -9.53
C GLY A 355 5.08 -0.86 -9.76
N ARG A 356 5.06 0.07 -10.71
CA ARG A 356 6.16 0.99 -11.03
C ARG A 356 5.61 2.40 -11.18
N ILE A 357 6.38 3.43 -10.78
CA ILE A 357 6.09 4.84 -11.01
C ILE A 357 7.22 5.50 -11.80
N TRP A 358 6.88 6.38 -12.74
CA TRP A 358 7.85 7.15 -13.55
C TRP A 358 7.22 8.45 -14.04
N VAL A 359 8.05 9.33 -14.61
CA VAL A 359 7.63 10.60 -15.19
C VAL A 359 8.16 10.73 -16.62
N GLU A 360 7.37 11.32 -17.49
CA GLU A 360 7.74 11.66 -18.85
C GLU A 360 7.59 13.17 -19.06
N PRO A 361 8.70 13.89 -19.28
CA PRO A 361 8.65 15.31 -19.64
C PRO A 361 7.91 15.52 -20.97
N GLN A 362 7.15 16.61 -21.08
CA GLN A 362 6.44 16.93 -22.31
C GLN A 362 7.18 18.02 -23.10
N PRO A 363 7.36 17.89 -24.43
CA PRO A 363 8.09 18.87 -25.26
C PRO A 363 7.47 20.27 -25.25
N GLU A 364 6.15 20.35 -25.12
CA GLU A 364 5.39 21.61 -25.11
C GLU A 364 5.21 22.22 -23.70
N GLY A 365 5.93 21.70 -22.72
CA GLY A 365 5.78 22.02 -21.30
C GLY A 365 4.80 21.08 -20.58
N GLY A 366 4.99 20.98 -19.25
CA GLY A 366 4.26 20.03 -18.42
C GLY A 366 4.96 18.67 -18.28
N ALA A 367 4.31 17.77 -17.58
CA ALA A 367 4.80 16.42 -17.33
C ALA A 367 3.65 15.40 -17.36
N VAL A 368 3.98 14.14 -17.59
CA VAL A 368 3.06 13.01 -17.38
C VAL A 368 3.66 12.12 -16.32
N PHE A 369 3.00 12.02 -15.20
CA PHE A 369 3.32 11.04 -14.18
C PHE A 369 2.53 9.77 -14.45
N HIS A 370 3.23 8.65 -14.44
CA HIS A 370 2.65 7.34 -14.66
C HIS A 370 2.90 6.45 -13.45
N PHE A 371 1.92 5.65 -13.10
CA PHE A 371 2.16 4.50 -12.24
C PHE A 371 1.26 3.32 -12.62
N THR A 372 1.67 2.12 -12.22
CA THR A 372 0.94 0.89 -12.50
C THR A 372 0.53 0.19 -11.21
N LEU A 373 -0.63 -0.49 -11.25
CA LEU A 373 -1.08 -1.38 -10.18
C LEU A 373 -1.44 -2.74 -10.78
N ARG A 374 -1.23 -3.81 -9.99
CA ARG A 374 -1.60 -5.17 -10.40
C ARG A 374 -3.09 -5.27 -10.69
N ALA A 375 -3.43 -5.81 -11.83
CA ALA A 375 -4.80 -6.02 -12.28
C ALA A 375 -5.23 -7.48 -12.06
N ARG A 376 -6.52 -7.67 -11.80
CA ARG A 376 -7.13 -9.00 -11.76
C ARG A 376 -7.09 -9.58 -13.16
N GLN A 377 -6.44 -10.74 -13.32
CA GLN A 377 -6.47 -11.43 -14.61
C GLN A 377 -7.90 -11.86 -14.92
N THR A 378 -8.51 -11.26 -15.92
CA THR A 378 -9.72 -11.81 -16.56
C THR A 378 -9.28 -13.07 -17.29
N ARG A 379 -9.72 -14.24 -16.82
CA ARG A 379 -9.66 -15.46 -17.63
C ARG A 379 -10.49 -15.17 -18.87
N GLY A 380 -9.80 -15.03 -20.03
CA GLY A 380 -10.42 -15.02 -21.33
C GLY A 380 -11.03 -16.41 -21.65
#